data_f09a6f651413b5148d0a6dc646fdab04
#
_entry.id   f09a6f651413b5148d0a6dc646fdab04
#
_cell.length_a   1.000
_cell.length_b   1.000
_cell.length_c   1.000
_cell.angle_alpha   90.00
_cell.angle_beta   90.00
_cell.angle_gamma   90.00
#
_symmetry.space_group_name_H-M   'P 1'
#
loop_
_entity.id
_entity.type
_entity.pdbx_description
1 polymer ?
#
loop_
_entity_poly.entity_id
_entity_poly.type
_entity_poly.pdbx_seq_one_letter_code
_entity_poly.pdbx_strand_id
1 'polypeptide(L)'
;WTVIEFGGPTCVPCKKMQPILAELQQQFGDRALVRNFYVTEHPKEARAHKVMAMPTQVVFDPSGKEVARHIGFWEKGDFLAALAKAGLK
;
A
#
# COMPACT_ATOMS: atom_id res chain seq x y z
N TRP A 1 -4.27 9.02 7.24
CA TRP A 1 -3.30 8.31 6.42
C TRP A 1 -3.98 7.24 5.60
N THR A 2 -3.52 7.04 4.38
CA THR A 2 -4.06 6.02 3.48
C THR A 2 -2.91 5.23 2.87
N VAL A 3 -3.02 3.90 2.94
CA VAL A 3 -2.08 2.98 2.31
C VAL A 3 -2.86 2.16 1.30
N ILE A 4 -2.45 2.21 0.04
CA ILE A 4 -3.10 1.46 -1.02
C ILE A 4 -2.10 0.51 -1.64
N GLU A 5 -2.47 -0.77 -1.73
CA GLU A 5 -1.74 -1.73 -2.54
C GLU A 5 -2.47 -1.95 -3.85
N PHE A 6 -1.77 -1.76 -4.95
CA PHE A 6 -2.26 -2.10 -6.27
C PHE A 6 -1.68 -3.45 -6.67
N GLY A 7 -2.53 -4.44 -6.79
CA GLY A 7 -2.10 -5.80 -7.07
C GLY A 7 -3.08 -6.57 -7.96
N GLY A 8 -2.97 -7.87 -7.94
CA GLY A 8 -3.83 -8.76 -8.71
C GLY A 8 -4.09 -10.07 -8.01
N PRO A 9 -5.18 -10.77 -8.34
CA PRO A 9 -5.57 -12.00 -7.63
C PRO A 9 -4.63 -13.19 -7.89
N THR A 10 -3.87 -13.16 -8.99
CA THR A 10 -2.93 -14.24 -9.33
C THR A 10 -1.47 -13.87 -9.11
N CYS A 11 -1.22 -12.68 -8.56
CA CYS A 11 0.12 -12.18 -8.32
C CYS A 11 0.65 -12.76 -7.00
N VAL A 12 1.69 -13.59 -7.05
CA VAL A 12 2.24 -14.25 -5.86
C VAL A 12 2.77 -13.26 -4.82
N PRO A 13 3.63 -12.28 -5.17
CA PRO A 13 4.08 -11.31 -4.17
C PRO A 13 2.94 -10.45 -3.62
N CYS A 14 1.89 -10.20 -4.42
CA CYS A 14 0.70 -9.50 -3.93
C CYS A 14 -0.01 -10.31 -2.85
N LYS A 15 -0.13 -11.62 -3.03
CA LYS A 15 -0.73 -12.50 -2.03
C LYS A 15 0.07 -12.49 -0.73
N LYS A 16 1.40 -12.45 -0.83
CA LYS A 16 2.28 -12.39 0.33
C LYS A 16 2.14 -11.08 1.10
N MET A 17 1.70 -10.03 0.43
CA MET A 17 1.44 -8.74 1.09
C MET A 17 0.16 -8.74 1.92
N GLN A 18 -0.80 -9.61 1.64
CA GLN A 18 -2.10 -9.58 2.32
C GLN A 18 -1.99 -9.66 3.85
N PRO A 19 -1.24 -10.61 4.43
CA PRO A 19 -1.11 -10.64 5.89
C PRO A 19 -0.38 -9.42 6.44
N ILE A 20 0.57 -8.87 5.70
CA ILE A 20 1.29 -7.66 6.12
C ILE A 20 0.33 -6.47 6.16
N LEU A 21 -0.48 -6.31 5.12
CA LEU A 21 -1.47 -5.23 5.06
C LEU A 21 -2.51 -5.36 6.18
N ALA A 22 -2.95 -6.58 6.47
CA ALA A 22 -3.89 -6.83 7.57
C ALA A 22 -3.27 -6.46 8.91
N GLU A 23 -2.01 -6.82 9.13
CA GLU A 23 -1.29 -6.47 10.35
C GLU A 23 -1.11 -4.96 10.49
N LEU A 24 -0.81 -4.26 9.38
CA LEU A 24 -0.70 -2.80 9.40
C LEU A 24 -2.03 -2.15 9.76
N GLN A 25 -3.12 -2.62 9.16
CA GLN A 25 -4.45 -2.08 9.49
C GLN A 25 -4.78 -2.28 10.96
N GLN A 26 -4.46 -3.44 11.50
CA GLN A 26 -4.71 -3.74 12.90
C GLN A 26 -3.83 -2.87 13.81
N GLN A 27 -2.57 -2.70 13.46
CA GLN A 27 -1.61 -1.93 14.26
C GLN A 27 -1.96 -0.45 14.30
N PHE A 28 -2.36 0.13 13.17
CA PHE A 28 -2.66 1.55 13.10
C PHE A 28 -4.10 1.90 13.45
N GLY A 29 -5.02 0.93 13.34
CA GLY A 29 -6.43 1.14 13.67
C GLY A 29 -7.01 2.34 12.91
N ASP A 30 -7.59 3.29 13.64
CA ASP A 30 -8.23 4.46 13.04
C ASP A 30 -7.26 5.48 12.46
N ARG A 31 -5.95 5.34 12.70
CA ARG A 31 -4.96 6.30 12.24
C ARG A 31 -4.65 6.14 10.76
N ALA A 32 -4.91 4.98 10.18
CA ALA A 32 -4.62 4.73 8.77
C ALA A 32 -5.70 3.84 8.15
N LEU A 33 -6.02 4.13 6.90
CA LEU A 33 -6.91 3.31 6.08
C LEU A 33 -6.03 2.49 5.14
N VAL A 34 -6.05 1.18 5.28
CA VAL A 34 -5.25 0.27 4.44
C VAL A 34 -6.19 -0.44 3.47
N ARG A 35 -5.95 -0.31 2.17
CA ARG A 35 -6.79 -0.88 1.13
C ARG A 35 -5.98 -1.67 0.12
N ASN A 36 -6.60 -2.69 -0.45
CA ASN A 36 -6.04 -3.47 -1.55
C ASN A 36 -6.93 -3.25 -2.77
N PHE A 37 -6.36 -2.71 -3.85
CA PHE A 37 -7.07 -2.50 -5.12
C PHE A 37 -6.47 -3.43 -6.16
N TYR A 38 -7.29 -4.29 -6.74
CA TYR A 38 -6.88 -5.06 -7.90
C TYR A 38 -6.91 -4.16 -9.13
N VAL A 39 -5.80 -4.09 -9.85
CA VAL A 39 -5.68 -3.18 -10.99
C VAL A 39 -6.70 -3.50 -12.10
N THR A 40 -7.14 -4.75 -12.18
CA THR A 40 -8.16 -5.16 -13.15
C THR A 40 -9.56 -4.64 -12.80
N GLU A 41 -9.80 -4.38 -11.50
CA GLU A 41 -11.08 -3.85 -11.00
C GLU A 41 -11.05 -2.34 -10.84
N HIS A 42 -9.84 -1.76 -10.74
CA HIS A 42 -9.64 -0.34 -10.52
C HIS A 42 -8.62 0.23 -11.52
N PRO A 43 -8.85 0.04 -12.84
CA PRO A 43 -7.86 0.47 -13.84
C PRO A 43 -7.66 1.99 -13.89
N LYS A 44 -8.72 2.76 -13.60
CA LYS A 44 -8.60 4.23 -13.59
C LYS A 44 -7.71 4.71 -12.46
N GLU A 45 -7.90 4.15 -11.27
CA GLU A 45 -7.10 4.49 -10.11
C GLU A 45 -5.64 4.08 -10.31
N ALA A 46 -5.41 2.89 -10.86
CA ALA A 46 -4.06 2.42 -11.16
C ALA A 46 -3.35 3.36 -12.13
N ARG A 47 -4.04 3.81 -13.18
CA ARG A 47 -3.46 4.75 -14.14
C ARG A 47 -3.24 6.12 -13.52
N ALA A 48 -4.20 6.61 -12.72
CA ALA A 48 -4.10 7.89 -12.06
C ALA A 48 -2.89 7.97 -11.14
N HIS A 49 -2.55 6.85 -10.50
CA HIS A 49 -1.38 6.77 -9.62
C HIS A 49 -0.13 6.23 -10.32
N LYS A 50 -0.18 6.10 -11.64
CA LYS A 50 0.97 5.69 -12.47
C LYS A 50 1.55 4.35 -12.05
N VAL A 51 0.66 3.40 -11.76
CA VAL A 51 1.07 2.03 -11.40
C VAL A 51 1.52 1.28 -12.65
N MET A 52 2.78 0.86 -12.68
CA MET A 52 3.39 0.20 -13.82
C MET A 52 3.68 -1.27 -13.57
N ALA A 53 3.66 -1.71 -12.33
CA ALA A 53 3.99 -3.08 -11.96
C ALA A 53 3.19 -3.49 -10.72
N MET A 54 3.11 -4.80 -10.46
CA MET A 54 2.41 -5.34 -9.30
C MET A 54 3.38 -6.14 -8.43
N PRO A 55 3.29 -6.03 -7.11
CA PRO A 55 2.47 -5.06 -6.39
C PRO A 55 3.15 -3.68 -6.35
N THR A 56 2.35 -2.63 -6.22
CA THR A 56 2.84 -1.28 -5.92
C THR A 56 2.10 -0.78 -4.70
N GLN A 57 2.84 -0.34 -3.69
CA GLN A 57 2.26 0.24 -2.48
C GLN A 57 2.44 1.75 -2.54
N VAL A 58 1.38 2.49 -2.27
CA VAL A 58 1.40 3.95 -2.27
C VAL A 58 0.85 4.44 -0.94
N VAL A 59 1.55 5.38 -0.32
CA VAL A 59 1.16 5.93 0.98
C VAL A 59 0.84 7.41 0.83
N PHE A 60 -0.33 7.80 1.34
CA PHE A 60 -0.79 9.20 1.34
C PHE A 60 -0.89 9.70 2.77
N ASP A 61 -0.43 10.92 3.01
CA ASP A 61 -0.59 11.57 4.31
C ASP A 61 -2.02 12.08 4.50
N PRO A 62 -2.37 12.64 5.66
CA PRO A 62 -3.72 13.16 5.90
C PRO A 62 -4.16 14.28 4.96
N SER A 63 -3.22 14.97 4.30
CA SER A 63 -3.55 16.00 3.32
C SER A 63 -3.86 15.42 1.95
N GLY A 64 -3.65 14.11 1.75
CA GLY A 64 -3.83 13.45 0.47
C GLY A 64 -2.59 13.45 -0.42
N LYS A 65 -1.47 13.91 0.11
CA LYS A 65 -0.21 13.94 -0.63
C LYS A 65 0.46 12.56 -0.59
N GLU A 66 0.95 12.08 -1.73
CA GLU A 66 1.74 10.86 -1.78
C GLU A 66 3.10 11.12 -1.12
N VAL A 67 3.41 10.34 -0.10
CA VAL A 67 4.64 10.51 0.68
C VAL A 67 5.59 9.32 0.61
N ALA A 68 5.11 8.17 0.10
CA ALA A 68 5.96 7.00 -0.07
C ALA A 68 5.38 6.09 -1.15
N ARG A 69 6.27 5.35 -1.80
CA ARG A 69 5.88 4.40 -2.85
C ARG A 69 6.93 3.29 -2.91
N HIS A 70 6.47 2.06 -3.09
CA HIS A 70 7.36 0.91 -3.22
C HIS A 70 6.79 -0.05 -4.27
N ILE A 71 7.66 -0.63 -5.07
CA ILE A 71 7.28 -1.61 -6.08
C ILE A 71 7.83 -2.98 -5.68
N GLY A 72 6.98 -4.00 -5.71
CA GLY A 72 7.34 -5.35 -5.34
C GLY A 72 6.98 -5.67 -3.90
N PHE A 73 7.39 -6.87 -3.44
CA PHE A 73 7.16 -7.28 -2.06
C PHE A 73 7.88 -6.33 -1.10
N TRP A 74 7.17 -5.92 -0.05
CA TRP A 74 7.72 -5.01 0.96
C TRP A 74 7.65 -5.69 2.31
N GLU A 75 8.80 -6.05 2.84
CA GLU A 75 8.88 -6.67 4.15
C GLU A 75 8.29 -5.72 5.20
N LYS A 76 7.57 -6.28 6.18
CA LYS A 76 6.85 -5.49 7.18
C LYS A 76 7.76 -4.50 7.91
N GLY A 77 8.96 -4.93 8.31
CA GLY A 77 9.89 -4.05 9.02
C GLY A 77 10.29 -2.84 8.19
N ASP A 78 10.60 -3.06 6.92
CA ASP A 78 10.98 -2.00 6.00
C ASP A 78 9.79 -1.07 5.71
N PHE A 79 8.60 -1.64 5.59
CA PHE A 79 7.37 -0.89 5.38
C PHE A 79 7.11 0.03 6.57
N LEU A 80 7.18 -0.51 7.78
CA LEU A 80 6.99 0.27 9.02
C LEU A 80 8.03 1.38 9.15
N ALA A 81 9.28 1.10 8.78
CA ALA A 81 10.34 2.11 8.81
C ALA A 81 10.05 3.26 7.85
N ALA A 82 9.55 2.95 6.65
CA ALA A 82 9.17 3.98 5.68
C ALA A 82 7.99 4.80 6.16
N LEU A 83 6.99 4.16 6.78
CA LEU A 83 5.84 4.86 7.34
C LEU A 83 6.26 5.80 8.47
N ALA A 84 7.13 5.33 9.36
CA ALA A 84 7.63 6.15 10.47
C ALA A 84 8.41 7.36 9.95
N LYS A 85 9.22 7.16 8.92
CA LYS A 85 9.99 8.25 8.28
C LYS A 85 9.06 9.28 7.66
N ALA A 86 7.92 8.85 7.13
CA ALA A 86 6.93 9.74 6.54
C ALA A 86 6.06 10.45 7.59
N GLY A 87 6.05 9.96 8.83
CA GLY A 87 5.31 10.58 9.93
C GLY A 87 4.24 9.70 10.57
N LEU A 88 4.01 8.51 10.06
CA LEU A 88 3.04 7.57 10.62
C LEU A 88 3.77 6.57 11.52
N LYS A 89 3.62 6.76 12.82
CA LYS A 89 4.27 5.92 13.83
C LYS A 89 3.29 5.18 14.71
#